data_7a78b58cb79fd643e431f343a1fd0ffb
#
_entry.id   7a78b58cb79fd643e431f343a1fd0ffb
#
_cell.length_a   1.000
_cell.length_b   1.000
_cell.length_c   1.000
_cell.angle_alpha   90.00
_cell.angle_beta   90.00
_cell.angle_gamma   90.00
#
_symmetry.space_group_name_H-M   'P 1'
#
loop_
_entity.id
_entity.type
_entity.pdbx_description
1 polymer ?
#
loop_
_entity_poly.entity_id
_entity_poly.type
_entity_poly.pdbx_seq_one_letter_code
_entity_poly.pdbx_strand_id
1 'polypeptide(L)'
;MFWNSKRSIYFRKSNLINTYQLAMNKILLISVLLVSSAFSVCALSKTKIELKDNWYYLNGQKFFIKAIGYEIGARPGQNPYEGVRSDDLDLFKYDLKMIREGGYNTIRTWSQYSEAQLKLVQESGLKLIMGIDVSPDKDYGDPVFVKECVEKVKKVASYARNYDCIITYLVINEPQTDHIYHVTGKAFVGLMKTLIDLIHTEHPGIPVTLSANAMISDYMDESYFDVYAYNCYDHSEAQTATMGFKDYTKGLNELNGLNKPFITTEFGYSVSHKGFGRYGGNTLKQQSEGFIANYRDLIDAGAVGMCPFYYADGWWKGGDKNNHGLDQPEEWFGFWGYSDLNDKYGSPRPVWFAMRDYMKGLIISPKNNTIYTGSSIPLELYNAKDVKKVAVKLLDKVIYTKNINTEGYFVDQLAIDPVGVQDMELAFEFYDKDNKIIKSESILILASKTSFELPKLTIEVTPGKDLNESKIASVKTQIETLENFKLLNDLKISFNTHLGWEVGAQATVSVKDQLDKKIIISENFFTIPDNCWVVNASAGISVQYGKFIFKIHDQKIIFRGNWAKEAGRKF
;
A
#
# COMPACT_ATOMS: atom_id res chain seq x y z
N MET A 1 -30.74 -59.62 -75.30
CA MET A 1 -30.41 -59.68 -73.83
C MET A 1 -29.23 -58.82 -73.51
N PHE A 2 -29.31 -57.52 -73.69
CA PHE A 2 -28.22 -56.56 -73.32
C PHE A 2 -28.79 -55.19 -73.09
N TRP A 3 -29.70 -55.03 -72.11
CA TRP A 3 -30.27 -53.68 -71.85
C TRP A 3 -30.55 -53.37 -70.39
N ASN A 4 -30.05 -54.15 -69.40
CA ASN A 4 -30.36 -53.93 -67.99
C ASN A 4 -29.14 -53.63 -67.10
N SER A 5 -27.90 -53.53 -67.64
CA SER A 5 -26.75 -53.24 -66.78
C SER A 5 -26.34 -51.75 -66.65
N LYS A 6 -26.78 -50.87 -67.59
CA LYS A 6 -26.40 -49.47 -67.58
C LYS A 6 -27.29 -48.59 -66.64
N ARG A 7 -28.51 -48.98 -66.34
CA ARG A 7 -29.40 -48.18 -65.42
C ARG A 7 -29.03 -48.37 -63.96
N SER A 8 -28.49 -49.50 -63.56
CA SER A 8 -28.11 -49.81 -62.18
C SER A 8 -26.85 -49.02 -61.73
N ILE A 9 -25.92 -48.72 -62.66
CA ILE A 9 -24.68 -47.99 -62.34
C ILE A 9 -24.92 -46.47 -62.18
N TYR A 10 -25.89 -45.92 -62.94
CA TYR A 10 -26.23 -44.48 -62.82
C TYR A 10 -27.01 -44.20 -61.52
N PHE A 11 -27.89 -45.07 -61.08
CA PHE A 11 -28.61 -44.91 -59.81
C PHE A 11 -27.71 -45.05 -58.58
N ARG A 12 -26.67 -45.91 -58.63
CA ARG A 12 -25.69 -46.03 -57.54
C ARG A 12 -24.76 -44.81 -57.48
N LYS A 13 -24.35 -44.23 -58.61
CA LYS A 13 -23.49 -43.05 -58.61
C LYS A 13 -24.22 -41.80 -58.12
N SER A 14 -25.47 -41.60 -58.45
CA SER A 14 -26.25 -40.43 -57.97
C SER A 14 -26.52 -40.52 -56.43
N ASN A 15 -26.79 -41.71 -55.90
CA ASN A 15 -26.98 -41.88 -54.46
C ASN A 15 -25.67 -41.72 -53.65
N LEU A 16 -24.52 -42.12 -54.23
CA LEU A 16 -23.20 -41.88 -53.58
C LEU A 16 -22.86 -40.38 -53.57
N ILE A 17 -23.06 -39.67 -54.68
CA ILE A 17 -22.79 -38.23 -54.76
C ILE A 17 -23.68 -37.46 -53.79
N ASN A 18 -24.97 -37.76 -53.67
CA ASN A 18 -25.88 -37.14 -52.72
C ASN A 18 -25.52 -37.45 -51.27
N THR A 19 -25.02 -38.69 -50.99
CA THR A 19 -24.58 -39.06 -49.65
C THR A 19 -23.29 -38.35 -49.26
N TYR A 20 -22.32 -38.20 -50.15
CA TYR A 20 -21.11 -37.40 -49.93
C TYR A 20 -21.39 -35.91 -49.77
N GLN A 21 -22.35 -35.34 -50.54
CA GLN A 21 -22.76 -33.95 -50.42
C GLN A 21 -23.50 -33.66 -49.11
N LEU A 22 -24.33 -34.58 -48.65
CA LEU A 22 -24.97 -34.50 -47.32
C LEU A 22 -23.96 -34.68 -46.18
N ALA A 23 -22.96 -35.54 -46.33
CA ALA A 23 -21.88 -35.70 -45.33
C ALA A 23 -20.96 -34.46 -45.29
N MET A 24 -20.57 -33.89 -46.42
CA MET A 24 -19.80 -32.64 -46.46
C MET A 24 -20.55 -31.45 -45.90
N ASN A 25 -21.85 -31.30 -46.18
CA ASN A 25 -22.68 -30.24 -45.62
C ASN A 25 -22.86 -30.40 -44.12
N LYS A 26 -22.96 -31.62 -43.58
CA LYS A 26 -22.98 -31.88 -42.12
C LYS A 26 -21.62 -31.59 -41.49
N ILE A 27 -20.50 -31.96 -42.12
CA ILE A 27 -19.17 -31.62 -41.61
C ILE A 27 -18.93 -30.10 -41.64
N LEU A 28 -19.36 -29.41 -42.68
CA LEU A 28 -19.27 -27.96 -42.79
C LEU A 28 -20.15 -27.26 -41.71
N LEU A 29 -21.36 -27.76 -41.47
CA LEU A 29 -22.25 -27.25 -40.43
C LEU A 29 -21.70 -27.48 -39.01
N ILE A 30 -21.10 -28.65 -38.75
CA ILE A 30 -20.42 -28.95 -37.50
C ILE A 30 -19.16 -28.11 -37.33
N SER A 31 -18.39 -27.87 -38.40
CA SER A 31 -17.22 -26.99 -38.36
C SER A 31 -17.61 -25.53 -38.10
N VAL A 32 -18.68 -25.04 -38.71
CA VAL A 32 -19.22 -23.68 -38.44
C VAL A 32 -19.80 -23.57 -37.05
N LEU A 33 -20.46 -24.60 -36.51
CA LEU A 33 -20.93 -24.64 -35.14
C LEU A 33 -19.77 -24.75 -34.12
N LEU A 34 -18.71 -25.49 -34.42
CA LEU A 34 -17.50 -25.58 -33.59
C LEU A 34 -16.67 -24.27 -33.63
N VAL A 35 -16.61 -23.62 -34.77
CA VAL A 35 -15.96 -22.31 -34.91
C VAL A 35 -16.81 -21.22 -34.26
N SER A 36 -18.14 -21.27 -34.37
CA SER A 36 -19.00 -20.31 -33.64
C SER A 36 -19.05 -20.54 -32.14
N SER A 37 -18.84 -21.79 -31.65
CA SER A 37 -18.69 -22.05 -30.23
C SER A 37 -17.27 -21.72 -29.70
N ALA A 38 -16.25 -21.73 -30.57
CA ALA A 38 -14.90 -21.23 -30.20
C ALA A 38 -14.79 -19.69 -30.23
N PHE A 39 -15.69 -19.02 -30.96
CA PHE A 39 -15.94 -17.58 -30.87
C PHE A 39 -17.12 -17.22 -29.94
N SER A 40 -17.52 -18.10 -29.02
CA SER A 40 -18.06 -17.59 -27.78
C SER A 40 -16.93 -16.74 -27.19
N VAL A 41 -16.93 -15.47 -27.53
CA VAL A 41 -16.26 -14.41 -26.80
C VAL A 41 -16.60 -14.74 -25.36
N CYS A 42 -15.64 -15.28 -24.64
CA CYS A 42 -15.71 -15.31 -23.19
C CYS A 42 -15.93 -13.84 -22.87
N ALA A 43 -17.17 -13.42 -22.67
CA ALA A 43 -17.46 -12.15 -22.05
C ALA A 43 -16.70 -12.27 -20.75
N LEU A 44 -15.53 -11.63 -20.70
CA LEU A 44 -14.67 -11.61 -19.51
C LEU A 44 -15.60 -11.20 -18.40
N SER A 45 -15.96 -12.14 -17.54
CA SER A 45 -16.84 -11.84 -16.42
C SER A 45 -16.15 -10.71 -15.66
N LYS A 46 -16.88 -9.64 -15.43
CA LYS A 46 -16.38 -8.45 -14.75
C LYS A 46 -15.67 -8.87 -13.45
N THR A 47 -14.46 -8.38 -13.21
CA THR A 47 -13.72 -8.70 -11.99
C THR A 47 -14.59 -8.33 -10.78
N LYS A 48 -15.00 -9.33 -10.01
CA LYS A 48 -15.73 -9.10 -8.76
C LYS A 48 -14.73 -8.68 -7.70
N ILE A 49 -14.91 -7.50 -7.14
CA ILE A 49 -14.10 -6.96 -6.05
C ILE A 49 -14.93 -7.08 -4.77
N GLU A 50 -14.33 -7.62 -3.72
CA GLU A 50 -14.92 -7.71 -2.41
C GLU A 50 -13.90 -7.26 -1.37
N LEU A 51 -14.35 -6.46 -0.41
CA LEU A 51 -13.58 -6.12 0.78
C LEU A 51 -14.13 -6.94 1.94
N LYS A 52 -13.31 -7.81 2.48
CA LYS A 52 -13.69 -8.72 3.54
C LYS A 52 -12.50 -9.02 4.44
N ASP A 53 -12.72 -9.13 5.74
CA ASP A 53 -11.69 -9.46 6.72
C ASP A 53 -10.45 -8.54 6.62
N ASN A 54 -10.68 -7.25 6.32
CA ASN A 54 -9.65 -6.21 6.06
C ASN A 54 -8.74 -6.51 4.87
N TRP A 55 -9.22 -7.28 3.88
CA TRP A 55 -8.49 -7.64 2.67
C TRP A 55 -9.28 -7.32 1.41
N TYR A 56 -8.53 -7.17 0.30
CA TYR A 56 -9.10 -7.24 -1.04
C TYR A 56 -9.25 -8.69 -1.49
N TYR A 57 -10.39 -8.97 -2.11
CA TYR A 57 -10.63 -10.22 -2.84
C TYR A 57 -11.01 -9.89 -4.27
N LEU A 58 -10.30 -10.49 -5.22
CA LEU A 58 -10.62 -10.42 -6.64
C LEU A 58 -11.12 -11.80 -7.08
N ASN A 59 -12.36 -11.87 -7.56
CA ASN A 59 -13.02 -13.13 -7.93
C ASN A 59 -12.95 -14.20 -6.82
N GLY A 60 -13.12 -13.78 -5.57
CA GLY A 60 -13.12 -14.64 -4.40
C GLY A 60 -11.73 -15.06 -3.88
N GLN A 61 -10.65 -14.61 -4.50
CA GLN A 61 -9.27 -14.88 -4.05
C GLN A 61 -8.67 -13.67 -3.36
N LYS A 62 -8.02 -13.86 -2.21
CA LYS A 62 -7.27 -12.80 -1.55
C LYS A 62 -6.24 -12.20 -2.50
N PHE A 63 -6.18 -10.89 -2.55
CA PHE A 63 -5.30 -10.14 -3.44
C PHE A 63 -4.44 -9.16 -2.65
N PHE A 64 -3.13 -9.40 -2.66
CA PHE A 64 -2.16 -8.46 -2.11
C PHE A 64 -1.76 -7.45 -3.18
N ILE A 65 -1.95 -6.17 -2.92
CA ILE A 65 -1.67 -5.10 -3.88
C ILE A 65 -0.16 -4.79 -3.86
N LYS A 66 0.56 -5.27 -4.89
CA LYS A 66 1.95 -4.90 -5.17
C LYS A 66 1.94 -3.77 -6.20
N ALA A 67 1.66 -2.56 -5.73
CA ALA A 67 1.55 -1.41 -6.61
C ALA A 67 2.89 -0.69 -6.81
N ILE A 68 2.96 0.17 -7.81
CA ILE A 68 3.97 1.20 -7.98
C ILE A 68 3.29 2.49 -8.47
N GLY A 69 3.73 3.63 -7.94
CA GLY A 69 3.27 4.93 -8.42
C GLY A 69 3.75 5.18 -9.85
N TYR A 70 2.83 5.55 -10.75
CA TYR A 70 3.14 5.80 -12.14
C TYR A 70 2.27 6.92 -12.72
N GLU A 71 2.90 7.87 -13.37
CA GLU A 71 2.21 8.95 -14.04
C GLU A 71 2.68 9.05 -15.50
N ILE A 72 1.74 9.01 -16.44
CA ILE A 72 2.02 9.23 -17.86
C ILE A 72 2.49 10.67 -18.07
N GLY A 73 3.52 10.85 -18.91
CA GLY A 73 4.05 12.16 -19.24
C GLY A 73 5.01 12.75 -18.19
N ALA A 74 5.51 11.92 -17.28
CA ALA A 74 6.55 12.30 -16.31
C ALA A 74 7.97 12.03 -16.86
N ARG A 75 8.20 12.25 -18.16
CA ARG A 75 9.52 12.11 -18.80
C ARG A 75 10.33 13.38 -18.70
N PRO A 76 11.67 13.31 -18.85
CA PRO A 76 12.50 14.51 -19.00
C PRO A 76 11.91 15.47 -20.05
N GLY A 77 11.85 16.74 -19.75
CA GLY A 77 11.23 17.76 -20.59
C GLY A 77 9.70 17.81 -20.56
N GLN A 78 9.04 16.97 -19.77
CA GLN A 78 7.58 16.91 -19.65
C GLN A 78 7.12 17.18 -18.21
N ASN A 79 5.91 17.75 -18.08
CA ASN A 79 5.20 17.83 -16.81
C ASN A 79 3.81 17.20 -17.00
N PRO A 80 3.45 16.15 -16.24
CA PRO A 80 2.19 15.43 -16.42
C PRO A 80 0.94 16.28 -16.10
N TYR A 81 1.11 17.43 -15.47
CA TYR A 81 0.03 18.35 -15.10
C TYR A 81 -0.04 19.61 -15.97
N GLU A 82 0.91 19.81 -16.90
CA GLU A 82 0.95 20.94 -17.82
C GLU A 82 0.60 20.53 -19.24
N GLY A 83 -0.34 21.25 -19.86
CA GLY A 83 -0.70 21.10 -21.27
C GLY A 83 -1.38 19.77 -21.63
N VAL A 84 -1.24 19.36 -22.88
CA VAL A 84 -1.70 18.06 -23.34
C VAL A 84 -0.73 17.00 -22.84
N ARG A 85 -1.22 16.07 -22.03
CA ARG A 85 -0.41 14.92 -21.56
C ARG A 85 0.15 14.18 -22.76
N SER A 86 1.37 13.70 -22.62
CA SER A 86 1.96 12.84 -23.64
C SER A 86 1.09 11.62 -23.88
N ASP A 87 0.51 11.54 -25.09
CA ASP A 87 -0.26 10.39 -25.54
C ASP A 87 0.64 9.36 -26.27
N ASP A 88 1.92 9.27 -25.90
CA ASP A 88 2.80 8.23 -26.42
C ASP A 88 2.36 6.87 -25.82
N LEU A 89 1.35 6.30 -26.46
CA LEU A 89 0.77 5.02 -26.03
C LEU A 89 1.74 3.85 -26.21
N ASP A 90 2.71 3.94 -27.11
CA ASP A 90 3.74 2.91 -27.27
C ASP A 90 4.73 2.93 -26.10
N LEU A 91 5.14 4.10 -25.68
CA LEU A 91 5.97 4.28 -24.49
C LEU A 91 5.22 3.84 -23.23
N PHE A 92 3.95 4.21 -23.11
CA PHE A 92 3.11 3.75 -22.01
C PHE A 92 3.01 2.21 -21.97
N LYS A 93 2.79 1.57 -23.11
CA LYS A 93 2.76 0.12 -23.22
C LYS A 93 4.10 -0.53 -22.82
N TYR A 94 5.22 0.11 -23.18
CA TYR A 94 6.55 -0.32 -22.75
C TYR A 94 6.67 -0.26 -21.22
N ASP A 95 6.28 0.83 -20.58
CA ASP A 95 6.34 0.97 -19.13
C ASP A 95 5.47 -0.06 -18.40
N LEU A 96 4.23 -0.27 -18.86
CA LEU A 96 3.36 -1.30 -18.30
C LEU A 96 4.00 -2.70 -18.35
N LYS A 97 4.72 -3.00 -19.46
CA LYS A 97 5.47 -4.25 -19.59
C LYS A 97 6.59 -4.32 -18.55
N MET A 98 7.40 -3.26 -18.42
CA MET A 98 8.49 -3.21 -17.44
C MET A 98 7.95 -3.35 -16.01
N ILE A 99 6.88 -2.65 -15.67
CA ILE A 99 6.23 -2.74 -14.35
C ILE A 99 5.82 -4.20 -14.05
N ARG A 100 5.22 -4.89 -15.01
CA ARG A 100 4.90 -6.32 -14.86
C ARG A 100 6.14 -7.18 -14.63
N GLU A 101 7.20 -6.97 -15.43
CA GLU A 101 8.48 -7.68 -15.31
C GLU A 101 9.20 -7.38 -13.99
N GLY A 102 8.93 -6.21 -13.40
CA GLY A 102 9.37 -5.84 -12.05
C GLY A 102 8.62 -6.57 -10.92
N GLY A 103 7.63 -7.42 -11.25
CA GLY A 103 6.87 -8.19 -10.26
C GLY A 103 5.68 -7.45 -9.64
N TYR A 104 5.36 -6.25 -10.13
CA TYR A 104 4.18 -5.51 -9.72
C TYR A 104 2.92 -6.06 -10.38
N ASN A 105 1.80 -5.99 -9.68
CA ASN A 105 0.49 -6.40 -10.19
C ASN A 105 -0.50 -5.23 -10.32
N THR A 106 -0.12 -4.06 -9.87
CA THR A 106 -0.97 -2.87 -9.81
C THR A 106 -0.15 -1.61 -10.10
N ILE A 107 -0.75 -0.62 -10.74
CA ILE A 107 -0.24 0.75 -10.79
C ILE A 107 -1.15 1.68 -10.01
N ARG A 108 -0.60 2.75 -9.46
CA ARG A 108 -1.34 3.83 -8.81
C ARG A 108 -1.06 5.13 -9.53
N THR A 109 -2.12 5.88 -9.82
CA THR A 109 -2.03 7.17 -10.51
C THR A 109 -2.57 8.31 -9.64
N TRP A 110 -2.16 9.55 -9.93
CA TRP A 110 -2.68 10.75 -9.27
C TRP A 110 -3.85 11.35 -10.04
N SER A 111 -3.99 10.96 -11.30
CA SER A 111 -5.00 11.47 -12.19
C SER A 111 -5.67 10.36 -13.00
N GLN A 112 -6.83 10.68 -13.56
CA GLN A 112 -7.64 9.76 -14.34
C GLN A 112 -6.99 9.45 -15.71
N TYR A 113 -7.17 8.23 -16.15
CA TYR A 113 -6.76 7.77 -17.48
C TYR A 113 -7.91 7.87 -18.49
N SER A 114 -7.56 8.11 -19.76
CA SER A 114 -8.47 7.99 -20.90
C SER A 114 -8.85 6.54 -21.17
N GLU A 115 -9.91 6.33 -21.96
CA GLU A 115 -10.33 4.97 -22.34
C GLU A 115 -9.23 4.19 -23.10
N ALA A 116 -8.44 4.87 -23.95
CA ALA A 116 -7.31 4.25 -24.64
C ALA A 116 -6.24 3.76 -23.67
N GLN A 117 -5.93 4.54 -22.63
CA GLN A 117 -4.99 4.19 -21.59
C GLN A 117 -5.51 3.06 -20.69
N LEU A 118 -6.79 3.13 -20.29
CA LEU A 118 -7.44 2.06 -19.51
C LEU A 118 -7.43 0.72 -20.25
N LYS A 119 -7.65 0.75 -21.57
CA LYS A 119 -7.56 -0.44 -22.41
C LYS A 119 -6.16 -1.06 -22.36
N LEU A 120 -5.10 -0.26 -22.46
CA LEU A 120 -3.71 -0.76 -22.37
C LEU A 120 -3.39 -1.33 -20.99
N VAL A 121 -3.84 -0.69 -19.91
CA VAL A 121 -3.69 -1.25 -18.55
C VAL A 121 -4.38 -2.59 -18.44
N GLN A 122 -5.61 -2.71 -18.92
CA GLN A 122 -6.36 -3.97 -18.92
C GLN A 122 -5.67 -5.05 -19.75
N GLU A 123 -5.20 -4.73 -20.95
CA GLU A 123 -4.45 -5.65 -21.82
C GLU A 123 -3.12 -6.10 -21.20
N SER A 124 -2.47 -5.23 -20.43
CA SER A 124 -1.24 -5.59 -19.70
C SER A 124 -1.48 -6.61 -18.58
N GLY A 125 -2.72 -6.75 -18.11
CA GLY A 125 -3.12 -7.56 -16.96
C GLY A 125 -2.76 -6.94 -15.60
N LEU A 126 -2.30 -5.69 -15.56
CA LEU A 126 -2.15 -4.91 -14.33
C LEU A 126 -3.52 -4.46 -13.82
N LYS A 127 -3.60 -4.30 -12.50
CA LYS A 127 -4.71 -3.60 -11.85
C LYS A 127 -4.36 -2.13 -11.68
N LEU A 128 -5.39 -1.32 -11.39
CA LEU A 128 -5.26 0.13 -11.30
C LEU A 128 -5.94 0.67 -10.04
N ILE A 129 -5.18 1.38 -9.23
CA ILE A 129 -5.68 2.33 -8.25
C ILE A 129 -5.68 3.68 -8.96
N MET A 130 -6.84 4.14 -9.40
CA MET A 130 -6.96 5.31 -10.27
C MET A 130 -7.25 6.58 -9.48
N GLY A 131 -6.31 7.52 -9.52
CA GLY A 131 -6.55 8.87 -9.05
C GLY A 131 -7.59 9.59 -9.92
N ILE A 132 -8.34 10.49 -9.31
CA ILE A 132 -9.14 11.50 -10.00
C ILE A 132 -8.56 12.84 -9.56
N ASP A 133 -8.10 13.63 -10.52
CA ASP A 133 -7.45 14.91 -10.27
C ASP A 133 -8.46 15.94 -9.73
N VAL A 134 -8.73 15.86 -8.43
CA VAL A 134 -9.40 16.89 -7.63
C VAL A 134 -8.31 17.69 -6.92
N SER A 135 -8.24 18.98 -7.18
CA SER A 135 -7.17 19.84 -6.66
C SER A 135 -7.19 19.88 -5.12
N PRO A 136 -6.07 19.63 -4.44
CA PRO A 136 -6.01 19.59 -2.98
C PRO A 136 -6.02 20.96 -2.30
N ASP A 137 -5.78 22.04 -3.07
CA ASP A 137 -5.51 23.41 -2.57
C ASP A 137 -6.68 24.39 -2.84
N LYS A 138 -7.86 23.89 -3.14
CA LYS A 138 -9.03 24.72 -3.43
C LYS A 138 -9.94 24.87 -2.23
N ASP A 139 -10.78 25.89 -2.28
CA ASP A 139 -11.88 26.03 -1.34
C ASP A 139 -12.96 24.97 -1.65
N TYR A 140 -13.05 23.98 -0.78
CA TYR A 140 -14.02 22.88 -0.90
C TYR A 140 -15.48 23.32 -0.70
N GLY A 141 -15.72 24.55 -0.24
CA GLY A 141 -17.03 25.18 -0.12
C GLY A 141 -17.41 26.02 -1.33
N ASP A 142 -16.51 26.30 -2.28
CA ASP A 142 -16.82 27.05 -3.49
C ASP A 142 -17.78 26.25 -4.40
N PRO A 143 -19.01 26.76 -4.64
CA PRO A 143 -19.99 26.07 -5.46
C PRO A 143 -19.54 25.78 -6.91
N VAL A 144 -18.66 26.62 -7.47
CA VAL A 144 -18.12 26.42 -8.82
C VAL A 144 -17.17 25.24 -8.82
N PHE A 145 -16.22 25.21 -7.89
CA PHE A 145 -15.28 24.11 -7.73
C PHE A 145 -15.99 22.78 -7.40
N VAL A 146 -16.96 22.81 -6.50
CA VAL A 146 -17.77 21.61 -6.17
C VAL A 146 -18.48 21.07 -7.42
N LYS A 147 -19.09 21.94 -8.21
CA LYS A 147 -19.76 21.53 -9.47
C LYS A 147 -18.77 20.90 -10.46
N GLU A 148 -17.61 21.52 -10.65
CA GLU A 148 -16.54 20.98 -11.52
C GLU A 148 -16.08 19.60 -11.08
N CYS A 149 -15.88 19.39 -9.76
CA CYS A 149 -15.52 18.09 -9.20
C CYS A 149 -16.58 17.03 -9.46
N VAL A 150 -17.86 17.36 -9.22
CA VAL A 150 -18.99 16.45 -9.46
C VAL A 150 -19.09 16.05 -10.94
N GLU A 151 -19.01 17.03 -11.85
CA GLU A 151 -19.06 16.77 -13.30
C GLU A 151 -17.88 15.92 -13.77
N LYS A 152 -16.65 16.21 -13.29
CA LYS A 152 -15.43 15.44 -13.59
C LYS A 152 -15.58 14.00 -13.11
N VAL A 153 -15.91 13.79 -11.83
CA VAL A 153 -16.02 12.46 -11.24
C VAL A 153 -17.10 11.64 -11.92
N LYS A 154 -18.27 12.24 -12.20
CA LYS A 154 -19.35 11.58 -12.92
C LYS A 154 -18.92 11.12 -14.31
N LYS A 155 -18.26 11.99 -15.07
CA LYS A 155 -17.74 11.67 -16.40
C LYS A 155 -16.74 10.52 -16.34
N VAL A 156 -15.78 10.59 -15.40
CA VAL A 156 -14.74 9.56 -15.25
C VAL A 156 -15.35 8.22 -14.87
N ALA A 157 -16.17 8.15 -13.83
CA ALA A 157 -16.79 6.91 -13.38
C ALA A 157 -17.67 6.26 -14.46
N SER A 158 -18.38 7.07 -15.25
CA SER A 158 -19.30 6.57 -16.29
C SER A 158 -18.60 5.83 -17.44
N TYR A 159 -17.41 6.23 -17.88
CA TYR A 159 -16.66 5.47 -18.88
C TYR A 159 -15.76 4.40 -18.26
N ALA A 160 -15.14 4.71 -17.13
CA ALA A 160 -14.17 3.84 -16.47
C ALA A 160 -14.78 2.52 -15.98
N ARG A 161 -16.07 2.52 -15.65
CA ARG A 161 -16.82 1.30 -15.28
C ARG A 161 -16.81 0.19 -16.34
N ASN A 162 -16.41 0.48 -17.56
CA ASN A 162 -16.31 -0.50 -18.64
C ASN A 162 -14.99 -1.28 -18.62
N TYR A 163 -14.06 -0.94 -17.71
CA TYR A 163 -12.72 -1.51 -17.64
C TYR A 163 -12.49 -2.26 -16.32
N ASP A 164 -12.16 -3.55 -16.42
CA ASP A 164 -11.96 -4.46 -15.27
C ASP A 164 -10.60 -4.32 -14.57
N CYS A 165 -9.74 -3.45 -15.07
CA CYS A 165 -8.44 -3.20 -14.45
C CYS A 165 -8.54 -2.35 -13.19
N ILE A 166 -9.58 -1.50 -13.05
CA ILE A 166 -9.72 -0.61 -11.90
C ILE A 166 -10.18 -1.40 -10.68
N ILE A 167 -9.45 -1.26 -9.57
CA ILE A 167 -9.79 -1.92 -8.30
C ILE A 167 -10.10 -0.93 -7.18
N THR A 168 -9.75 0.35 -7.33
CA THR A 168 -10.01 1.40 -6.34
C THR A 168 -9.92 2.76 -7.02
N TYR A 169 -10.78 3.70 -6.64
CA TYR A 169 -10.63 5.11 -6.96
C TYR A 169 -10.02 5.88 -5.79
N LEU A 170 -9.13 6.81 -6.10
CA LEU A 170 -8.61 7.84 -5.20
C LEU A 170 -9.20 9.19 -5.61
N VAL A 171 -10.15 9.70 -4.84
CA VAL A 171 -10.87 10.94 -5.20
C VAL A 171 -10.08 12.22 -4.97
N ILE A 172 -9.04 12.17 -4.14
CA ILE A 172 -8.11 13.28 -3.89
C ILE A 172 -6.80 12.75 -3.33
N ASN A 173 -5.69 13.40 -3.64
CA ASN A 173 -4.39 13.12 -3.06
C ASN A 173 -3.97 14.26 -2.14
N GLU A 174 -3.63 13.94 -0.89
CA GLU A 174 -3.07 14.86 0.11
C GLU A 174 -3.78 16.22 0.17
N PRO A 175 -5.10 16.24 0.49
CA PRO A 175 -5.79 17.50 0.65
C PRO A 175 -5.08 18.35 1.70
N GLN A 176 -4.93 19.64 1.44
CA GLN A 176 -4.16 20.52 2.31
C GLN A 176 -4.78 20.62 3.69
N THR A 177 -4.01 20.23 4.67
CA THR A 177 -4.41 20.14 6.07
C THR A 177 -4.87 21.51 6.62
N ASP A 178 -4.15 22.56 6.30
CA ASP A 178 -4.47 23.91 6.77
C ASP A 178 -5.82 24.41 6.26
N HIS A 179 -6.15 24.15 5.00
CA HIS A 179 -7.47 24.50 4.46
C HIS A 179 -8.60 23.75 5.16
N ILE A 180 -8.38 22.46 5.42
CA ILE A 180 -9.37 21.62 6.09
C ILE A 180 -9.57 22.10 7.53
N TYR A 181 -8.49 22.35 8.26
CA TYR A 181 -8.56 22.68 9.69
C TYR A 181 -9.07 24.09 9.99
N HIS A 182 -8.72 25.06 9.16
CA HIS A 182 -8.98 26.46 9.47
C HIS A 182 -10.20 27.06 8.76
N VAL A 183 -10.60 26.50 7.62
CA VAL A 183 -11.60 27.19 6.77
C VAL A 183 -12.77 26.29 6.33
N THR A 184 -12.53 25.01 6.01
CA THR A 184 -13.51 24.25 5.20
C THR A 184 -13.70 22.79 5.59
N GLY A 185 -13.38 22.39 6.81
CA GLY A 185 -13.46 20.98 7.24
C GLY A 185 -14.82 20.32 6.97
N LYS A 186 -15.92 21.01 7.27
CA LYS A 186 -17.27 20.53 6.99
C LYS A 186 -17.57 20.45 5.49
N ALA A 187 -17.11 21.43 4.72
CA ALA A 187 -17.28 21.46 3.28
C ALA A 187 -16.45 20.36 2.63
N PHE A 188 -15.20 20.12 3.08
CA PHE A 188 -14.37 19.03 2.63
C PHE A 188 -15.07 17.67 2.81
N VAL A 189 -15.53 17.37 4.04
CA VAL A 189 -16.25 16.11 4.32
C VAL A 189 -17.50 15.98 3.45
N GLY A 190 -18.27 17.06 3.28
CA GLY A 190 -19.46 17.08 2.43
C GLY A 190 -19.16 16.80 0.97
N LEU A 191 -18.08 17.40 0.42
CA LEU A 191 -17.64 17.15 -0.94
C LEU A 191 -17.16 15.69 -1.12
N MET A 192 -16.29 15.21 -0.24
CA MET A 192 -15.77 13.82 -0.33
C MET A 192 -16.92 12.81 -0.31
N LYS A 193 -17.87 12.96 0.61
CA LYS A 193 -19.06 12.10 0.66
C LYS A 193 -19.84 12.14 -0.64
N THR A 194 -20.09 13.33 -1.19
CA THR A 194 -20.81 13.51 -2.46
C THR A 194 -20.09 12.79 -3.61
N LEU A 195 -18.76 12.92 -3.71
CA LEU A 195 -17.98 12.30 -4.78
C LEU A 195 -17.95 10.77 -4.65
N ILE A 196 -17.84 10.25 -3.44
CA ILE A 196 -17.84 8.81 -3.16
C ILE A 196 -19.21 8.20 -3.50
N ASP A 197 -20.30 8.78 -3.02
CA ASP A 197 -21.67 8.35 -3.32
C ASP A 197 -21.95 8.36 -4.83
N LEU A 198 -21.43 9.37 -5.53
CA LEU A 198 -21.53 9.47 -6.98
C LEU A 198 -20.80 8.34 -7.69
N ILE A 199 -19.58 8.01 -7.28
CA ILE A 199 -18.81 6.88 -7.84
C ILE A 199 -19.53 5.56 -7.58
N HIS A 200 -20.03 5.32 -6.38
CA HIS A 200 -20.79 4.11 -6.06
C HIS A 200 -22.07 3.99 -6.90
N THR A 201 -22.67 5.13 -7.28
CA THR A 201 -23.84 5.16 -8.17
C THR A 201 -23.47 4.85 -9.62
N GLU A 202 -22.41 5.48 -10.14
CA GLU A 202 -22.00 5.34 -11.55
C GLU A 202 -21.21 4.04 -11.81
N HIS A 203 -20.46 3.56 -10.82
CA HIS A 203 -19.65 2.34 -10.90
C HIS A 203 -19.87 1.46 -9.64
N PRO A 204 -21.01 0.77 -9.53
CA PRO A 204 -21.35 -0.01 -8.34
C PRO A 204 -20.34 -1.12 -8.02
N GLY A 205 -20.04 -1.27 -6.74
CA GLY A 205 -19.15 -2.32 -6.22
C GLY A 205 -17.66 -2.05 -6.36
N ILE A 206 -17.27 -0.86 -6.78
CA ILE A 206 -15.87 -0.45 -6.80
C ILE A 206 -15.51 0.26 -5.50
N PRO A 207 -14.41 -0.10 -4.82
CA PRO A 207 -13.92 0.63 -3.66
C PRO A 207 -13.49 2.06 -3.99
N VAL A 208 -13.81 2.98 -3.08
CA VAL A 208 -13.44 4.39 -3.19
C VAL A 208 -12.74 4.83 -1.92
N THR A 209 -11.66 5.60 -2.06
CA THR A 209 -10.91 6.16 -0.94
C THR A 209 -10.32 7.52 -1.33
N LEU A 210 -9.60 8.10 -0.42
CA LEU A 210 -8.69 9.22 -0.67
C LEU A 210 -7.29 8.84 -0.19
N SER A 211 -6.27 9.50 -0.69
CA SER A 211 -4.92 9.35 -0.19
C SER A 211 -4.64 10.45 0.81
N ALA A 212 -4.58 10.11 2.09
CA ALA A 212 -4.28 11.06 3.16
C ALA A 212 -2.79 11.05 3.49
N ASN A 213 -2.23 12.21 3.82
CA ASN A 213 -1.07 12.22 4.69
C ASN A 213 -1.55 11.81 6.11
N ALA A 214 -0.62 11.42 6.97
CA ALA A 214 -0.93 10.85 8.29
C ALA A 214 -1.82 11.71 9.20
N MET A 215 -2.02 12.96 8.86
CA MET A 215 -2.65 13.95 9.73
C MET A 215 -4.16 14.16 9.45
N ILE A 216 -4.66 13.62 8.35
CA ILE A 216 -6.05 13.84 7.91
C ILE A 216 -7.03 12.78 8.42
N SER A 217 -6.50 11.66 8.94
CA SER A 217 -7.32 10.57 9.47
C SER A 217 -8.40 11.02 10.44
N ASP A 218 -8.14 12.08 11.19
CA ASP A 218 -9.05 12.60 12.21
C ASP A 218 -10.33 13.23 11.66
N TYR A 219 -10.35 13.63 10.38
CA TYR A 219 -11.52 14.24 9.75
C TYR A 219 -12.43 13.26 9.09
N MET A 220 -11.94 12.04 8.94
CA MET A 220 -12.61 11.08 8.14
C MET A 220 -13.48 10.21 9.03
N ASP A 221 -14.78 10.49 9.02
CA ASP A 221 -15.76 9.56 9.54
C ASP A 221 -15.63 8.26 8.73
N GLU A 222 -15.42 7.14 9.42
CA GLU A 222 -15.20 5.81 8.87
C GLU A 222 -16.31 5.35 7.91
N SER A 223 -17.46 6.06 7.90
CA SER A 223 -18.65 5.58 7.23
C SER A 223 -18.63 5.76 5.72
N TYR A 224 -17.81 6.61 5.13
CA TYR A 224 -17.96 6.91 3.71
C TYR A 224 -16.84 6.46 2.78
N PHE A 225 -15.65 6.07 3.22
CA PHE A 225 -14.73 5.39 2.30
C PHE A 225 -14.52 3.94 2.67
N ASP A 226 -14.17 3.19 1.63
CA ASP A 226 -14.15 1.75 1.73
C ASP A 226 -12.80 1.21 2.19
N VAL A 227 -11.74 2.01 2.07
CA VAL A 227 -10.35 1.60 2.29
C VAL A 227 -9.58 2.72 3.01
N TYR A 228 -8.75 2.37 3.96
CA TYR A 228 -7.79 3.31 4.54
C TYR A 228 -6.55 3.40 3.68
N ALA A 229 -6.25 4.58 3.14
CA ALA A 229 -5.14 4.81 2.23
C ALA A 229 -4.30 6.00 2.69
N TYR A 230 -2.99 5.78 2.89
CA TYR A 230 -2.07 6.78 3.41
C TYR A 230 -0.80 6.89 2.58
N ASN A 231 -0.31 8.13 2.46
CA ASN A 231 1.05 8.42 2.08
C ASN A 231 1.92 8.39 3.34
N CYS A 232 2.71 7.33 3.50
CA CYS A 232 3.49 7.07 4.71
C CYS A 232 4.94 7.49 4.52
N TYR A 233 5.23 8.73 4.87
CA TYR A 233 6.60 9.23 4.98
C TYR A 233 6.91 9.55 6.44
N ASP A 234 8.19 9.67 6.79
CA ASP A 234 8.60 10.09 8.14
C ASP A 234 8.47 11.60 8.33
N HIS A 235 7.28 12.13 8.07
CA HIS A 235 7.02 13.55 8.24
C HIS A 235 7.02 13.97 9.72
N SER A 236 6.84 13.02 10.59
CA SER A 236 6.90 13.20 12.03
C SER A 236 8.10 12.44 12.59
N GLU A 237 9.29 13.01 12.45
CA GLU A 237 10.51 12.42 13.05
C GLU A 237 10.34 12.17 14.55
N ALA A 238 9.62 13.03 15.26
CA ALA A 238 9.33 12.86 16.67
C ALA A 238 8.57 11.56 16.93
N GLN A 239 7.50 11.31 16.18
CA GLN A 239 6.65 10.15 16.37
C GLN A 239 7.34 8.85 15.93
N THR A 240 8.00 8.84 14.78
CA THR A 240 8.78 7.68 14.33
C THR A 240 9.98 7.42 15.22
N ALA A 241 10.57 8.44 15.83
CA ALA A 241 11.64 8.27 16.80
C ALA A 241 11.17 7.56 18.08
N THR A 242 9.93 7.81 18.53
CA THR A 242 9.37 7.15 19.72
C THR A 242 8.86 5.74 19.41
N MET A 243 8.15 5.55 18.29
CA MET A 243 7.43 4.32 17.96
C MET A 243 8.17 3.42 16.95
N GLY A 244 8.94 4.01 16.03
CA GLY A 244 9.45 3.35 14.84
C GLY A 244 8.40 3.29 13.72
N PHE A 245 8.84 3.09 12.48
CA PHE A 245 7.99 3.21 11.30
C PHE A 245 6.84 2.19 11.29
N LYS A 246 7.11 0.94 11.63
CA LYS A 246 6.09 -0.11 11.73
C LYS A 246 4.96 0.26 12.69
N ASP A 247 5.31 0.64 13.93
CA ASP A 247 4.31 0.91 14.96
C ASP A 247 3.60 2.24 14.72
N TYR A 248 4.28 3.21 14.12
CA TYR A 248 3.66 4.43 13.64
C TYR A 248 2.57 4.16 12.58
N THR A 249 2.88 3.39 11.56
CA THR A 249 1.91 3.05 10.49
C THR A 249 0.79 2.14 11.01
N LYS A 250 1.11 1.22 11.93
CA LYS A 250 0.11 0.41 12.63
C LYS A 250 -0.84 1.29 13.44
N GLY A 251 -0.31 2.28 14.16
CA GLY A 251 -1.10 3.23 14.92
C GLY A 251 -2.07 4.04 14.06
N LEU A 252 -1.67 4.45 12.85
CA LEU A 252 -2.58 5.09 11.89
C LEU A 252 -3.76 4.19 11.53
N ASN A 253 -3.51 2.91 11.30
CA ASN A 253 -4.56 1.95 11.00
C ASN A 253 -5.48 1.70 12.20
N GLU A 254 -4.93 1.62 13.41
CA GLU A 254 -5.67 1.44 14.66
C GLU A 254 -6.59 2.63 14.98
N LEU A 255 -6.16 3.86 14.67
CA LEU A 255 -6.98 5.08 14.82
C LEU A 255 -8.28 5.02 14.01
N ASN A 256 -8.29 4.28 12.94
CA ASN A 256 -9.43 4.11 12.04
C ASN A 256 -10.29 2.88 12.37
N GLY A 257 -10.07 2.22 13.51
CA GLY A 257 -10.93 1.15 14.02
C GLY A 257 -10.66 -0.25 13.46
N LEU A 258 -9.64 -0.46 12.61
CA LEU A 258 -9.20 -1.76 12.07
C LEU A 258 -10.29 -2.57 11.33
N ASN A 259 -11.27 -1.91 10.75
CA ASN A 259 -12.45 -2.56 10.17
C ASN A 259 -12.48 -2.54 8.63
N LYS A 260 -11.43 -2.01 8.00
CA LYS A 260 -11.28 -1.89 6.53
C LYS A 260 -9.87 -2.23 6.10
N PRO A 261 -9.65 -2.61 4.82
CA PRO A 261 -8.30 -2.77 4.29
C PRO A 261 -7.47 -1.49 4.47
N PHE A 262 -6.22 -1.67 4.85
CA PHE A 262 -5.24 -0.61 4.94
C PHE A 262 -4.22 -0.75 3.82
N ILE A 263 -4.03 0.29 3.02
CA ILE A 263 -3.03 0.38 1.96
C ILE A 263 -2.16 1.63 2.12
N THR A 264 -0.89 1.54 1.74
CA THR A 264 -0.06 2.72 1.57
C THR A 264 -0.02 3.12 0.10
N THR A 265 -0.40 4.35 -0.16
CA THR A 265 -0.47 4.91 -1.51
C THR A 265 0.79 5.63 -1.93
N GLU A 266 1.65 5.96 -0.97
CA GLU A 266 3.02 6.41 -1.20
C GLU A 266 3.92 6.08 -0.01
N PHE A 267 5.15 5.71 -0.30
CA PHE A 267 6.31 5.72 0.58
C PHE A 267 7.57 5.67 -0.27
N GLY A 268 8.68 6.19 0.22
CA GLY A 268 9.84 6.25 -0.65
C GLY A 268 11.14 6.70 0.01
N TYR A 269 12.22 6.61 -0.76
CA TYR A 269 13.56 7.12 -0.48
C TYR A 269 14.12 7.81 -1.70
N SER A 270 14.43 9.07 -1.56
CA SER A 270 15.13 9.85 -2.59
C SER A 270 16.63 9.59 -2.55
N VAL A 271 17.26 9.52 -3.72
CA VAL A 271 18.72 9.51 -3.88
C VAL A 271 19.27 10.87 -4.30
N SER A 272 18.53 11.94 -4.06
CA SER A 272 19.04 13.29 -4.21
C SER A 272 20.32 13.50 -3.41
N HIS A 273 21.25 14.30 -3.93
CA HIS A 273 22.47 14.64 -3.24
C HIS A 273 22.24 15.59 -2.05
N LYS A 274 21.11 16.29 -2.04
CA LYS A 274 20.65 17.14 -0.93
C LYS A 274 19.55 16.47 -0.15
N GLY A 275 19.25 17.05 1.00
CA GLY A 275 18.25 16.49 1.90
C GLY A 275 18.84 15.48 2.87
N PHE A 276 17.96 14.86 3.64
CA PHE A 276 18.31 13.86 4.64
C PHE A 276 17.15 12.88 4.86
N GLY A 277 17.45 11.75 5.48
CA GLY A 277 16.45 10.72 5.76
C GLY A 277 15.83 10.17 4.48
N ARG A 278 14.52 10.18 4.37
CA ARG A 278 13.81 9.68 3.17
C ARG A 278 13.88 10.65 1.99
N TYR A 279 14.12 11.93 2.26
CA TYR A 279 14.10 13.00 1.27
C TYR A 279 15.48 13.32 0.69
N GLY A 280 16.46 12.45 0.84
CA GLY A 280 17.75 12.64 0.18
C GLY A 280 18.96 12.26 1.01
N GLY A 281 20.15 12.50 0.45
CA GLY A 281 21.41 12.06 1.04
C GLY A 281 21.64 10.54 0.99
N ASN A 282 20.76 9.78 0.33
CA ASN A 282 20.86 8.34 0.26
C ASN A 282 21.67 7.86 -0.94
N THR A 283 22.49 6.87 -0.72
CA THR A 283 23.10 6.08 -1.80
C THR A 283 22.05 5.15 -2.46
N LEU A 284 22.31 4.68 -3.67
CA LEU A 284 21.48 3.69 -4.35
C LEU A 284 21.30 2.40 -3.52
N LYS A 285 22.30 2.05 -2.71
CA LYS A 285 22.23 0.90 -1.79
C LYS A 285 21.23 1.20 -0.65
N GLN A 286 21.35 2.36 -0.02
CA GLN A 286 20.44 2.77 1.06
C GLN A 286 18.99 2.91 0.56
N GLN A 287 18.77 3.39 -0.67
CA GLN A 287 17.47 3.39 -1.29
C GLN A 287 16.90 1.96 -1.35
N SER A 288 17.67 1.00 -1.86
CA SER A 288 17.23 -0.40 -1.98
C SER A 288 16.92 -1.04 -0.63
N GLU A 289 17.79 -0.86 0.35
CA GLU A 289 17.64 -1.38 1.70
C GLU A 289 16.46 -0.73 2.43
N GLY A 290 16.29 0.58 2.28
CA GLY A 290 15.22 1.35 2.87
C GLY A 290 13.84 0.94 2.33
N PHE A 291 13.70 0.76 1.02
CA PHE A 291 12.44 0.27 0.44
C PHE A 291 12.07 -1.13 0.93
N ILE A 292 13.03 -2.06 1.01
CA ILE A 292 12.79 -3.42 1.53
C ILE A 292 12.38 -3.37 3.00
N ALA A 293 13.10 -2.61 3.83
CA ALA A 293 12.80 -2.48 5.26
C ALA A 293 11.39 -1.91 5.48
N ASN A 294 11.04 -0.84 4.77
CA ASN A 294 9.71 -0.27 4.88
C ASN A 294 8.61 -1.18 4.35
N TYR A 295 8.89 -1.92 3.28
CA TYR A 295 7.93 -2.89 2.76
C TYR A 295 7.64 -3.97 3.80
N ARG A 296 8.67 -4.43 4.54
CA ARG A 296 8.51 -5.35 5.66
C ARG A 296 7.71 -4.73 6.80
N ASP A 297 8.06 -3.52 7.22
CA ASP A 297 7.37 -2.80 8.29
C ASP A 297 5.89 -2.57 7.98
N LEU A 298 5.56 -2.24 6.74
CA LEU A 298 4.17 -2.04 6.30
C LEU A 298 3.35 -3.33 6.31
N ILE A 299 3.94 -4.47 5.88
CA ILE A 299 3.30 -5.78 6.05
C ILE A 299 3.05 -6.06 7.53
N ASP A 300 4.04 -5.83 8.38
CA ASP A 300 3.93 -6.06 9.82
C ASP A 300 2.92 -5.13 10.49
N ALA A 301 2.75 -3.91 9.98
CA ALA A 301 1.69 -2.97 10.37
C ALA A 301 0.29 -3.38 9.91
N GLY A 302 0.17 -4.38 9.04
CA GLY A 302 -1.11 -4.89 8.55
C GLY A 302 -1.56 -4.31 7.21
N ALA A 303 -0.68 -3.64 6.48
CA ALA A 303 -1.00 -3.19 5.13
C ALA A 303 -1.20 -4.38 4.18
N VAL A 304 -2.26 -4.32 3.38
CA VAL A 304 -2.61 -5.33 2.37
C VAL A 304 -2.32 -4.84 0.95
N GLY A 305 -1.72 -3.67 0.85
CA GLY A 305 -1.27 -3.08 -0.40
C GLY A 305 -0.25 -1.98 -0.16
N MET A 306 0.72 -1.89 -1.06
CA MET A 306 1.82 -0.93 -0.95
C MET A 306 2.21 -0.39 -2.31
N CYS A 307 2.44 0.92 -2.33
CA CYS A 307 2.79 1.67 -3.52
C CYS A 307 4.06 2.49 -3.29
N PRO A 308 5.24 1.99 -3.67
CA PRO A 308 6.44 2.79 -3.74
C PRO A 308 6.26 4.05 -4.57
N PHE A 309 6.75 5.18 -4.10
CA PHE A 309 6.87 6.42 -4.82
C PHE A 309 8.30 6.52 -5.34
N TYR A 310 8.57 6.39 -6.66
CA TYR A 310 7.68 5.91 -7.68
C TYR A 310 8.47 5.28 -8.87
N TYR A 311 7.82 4.98 -10.02
CA TYR A 311 8.42 4.22 -11.13
C TYR A 311 9.70 4.85 -11.67
N ALA A 312 9.68 6.14 -12.02
CA ALA A 312 10.83 6.81 -12.62
C ALA A 312 10.98 8.23 -12.11
N ASP A 313 12.18 8.79 -12.17
CA ASP A 313 12.45 10.15 -11.73
C ASP A 313 11.55 11.19 -12.38
N GLY A 314 11.13 12.16 -11.58
CA GLY A 314 10.24 13.23 -12.01
C GLY A 314 10.93 14.59 -12.10
N TRP A 315 11.65 14.85 -13.18
CA TRP A 315 12.39 16.10 -13.37
C TRP A 315 11.52 17.35 -13.20
N TRP A 316 10.25 17.28 -13.58
CA TRP A 316 9.28 18.37 -13.45
C TRP A 316 9.04 18.82 -11.99
N LYS A 317 9.33 17.98 -11.00
CA LYS A 317 9.10 18.28 -9.59
C LYS A 317 10.07 19.31 -9.02
N GLY A 318 11.22 19.49 -9.66
CA GLY A 318 12.18 20.55 -9.32
C GLY A 318 11.83 21.93 -9.85
N GLY A 319 10.72 22.08 -10.57
CA GLY A 319 10.27 23.32 -11.17
C GLY A 319 10.82 23.58 -12.57
N ASP A 320 11.89 22.93 -12.99
CA ASP A 320 12.42 22.96 -14.36
C ASP A 320 12.49 21.54 -14.93
N LYS A 321 11.45 21.16 -15.65
CA LYS A 321 11.33 19.84 -16.28
C LYS A 321 12.45 19.45 -17.24
N ASN A 322 13.29 20.41 -17.65
CA ASN A 322 14.43 20.17 -18.53
C ASN A 322 15.75 19.95 -17.78
N ASN A 323 15.76 20.08 -16.46
CA ASN A 323 16.99 20.08 -15.67
C ASN A 323 16.86 19.22 -14.40
N HIS A 324 17.42 18.04 -14.42
CA HIS A 324 17.55 17.17 -13.25
C HIS A 324 18.69 17.59 -12.29
N GLY A 325 19.40 18.66 -12.61
CA GLY A 325 20.50 19.16 -11.80
C GLY A 325 20.08 20.11 -10.66
N LEU A 326 18.81 20.47 -10.57
CA LEU A 326 18.30 21.35 -9.50
C LEU A 326 18.33 20.71 -8.13
N ASP A 327 18.49 19.40 -8.08
CA ASP A 327 18.68 18.59 -6.89
C ASP A 327 17.57 18.80 -5.83
N GLN A 328 16.34 18.76 -6.32
CA GLN A 328 15.17 18.69 -5.47
C GLN A 328 14.93 17.23 -5.06
N PRO A 329 14.77 16.92 -3.78
CA PRO A 329 14.58 15.55 -3.31
C PRO A 329 13.49 14.77 -4.06
N GLU A 330 12.40 15.42 -4.41
CA GLU A 330 11.28 14.79 -5.10
C GLU A 330 11.54 14.37 -6.54
N GLU A 331 12.55 14.91 -7.19
CA GLU A 331 12.99 14.48 -8.52
C GLU A 331 13.60 13.08 -8.52
N TRP A 332 14.17 12.64 -7.39
CA TRP A 332 15.09 11.51 -7.28
C TRP A 332 14.53 10.27 -6.57
N PHE A 333 13.23 10.12 -6.50
CA PHE A 333 12.59 8.95 -5.89
C PHE A 333 12.49 7.75 -6.82
N GLY A 334 12.74 7.94 -8.11
CA GLY A 334 12.50 6.94 -9.14
C GLY A 334 13.25 5.62 -8.94
N PHE A 335 12.60 4.52 -9.30
CA PHE A 335 13.25 3.22 -9.47
C PHE A 335 13.98 3.14 -10.81
N TRP A 336 13.62 4.01 -11.74
CA TRP A 336 14.26 4.24 -13.02
C TRP A 336 14.77 5.66 -13.07
N GLY A 337 16.00 5.84 -13.58
CA GLY A 337 16.60 7.14 -13.81
C GLY A 337 16.78 7.41 -15.29
N TYR A 338 16.87 8.68 -15.66
CA TYR A 338 17.10 9.12 -17.03
C TYR A 338 18.48 9.77 -17.15
N SER A 339 19.19 9.49 -18.25
CA SER A 339 20.54 10.03 -18.49
C SER A 339 20.53 11.48 -18.98
N ASP A 340 19.55 11.84 -19.80
CA ASP A 340 19.40 13.19 -20.40
C ASP A 340 17.98 13.40 -20.94
N LEU A 341 17.72 14.58 -21.53
CA LEU A 341 16.42 14.98 -22.09
C LEU A 341 15.91 14.10 -23.23
N ASN A 342 16.78 13.34 -23.89
CA ASN A 342 16.42 12.47 -25.02
C ASN A 342 16.19 11.03 -24.58
N ASP A 343 16.54 10.72 -23.34
CA ASP A 343 16.34 9.39 -22.77
C ASP A 343 14.85 9.14 -22.47
N LYS A 344 14.19 8.48 -23.41
CA LYS A 344 12.75 8.15 -23.28
C LYS A 344 12.48 6.93 -22.42
N TYR A 345 13.44 5.99 -22.34
CA TYR A 345 13.22 4.70 -21.72
C TYR A 345 13.78 4.63 -20.30
N GLY A 346 14.82 5.38 -20.01
CA GLY A 346 15.51 5.33 -18.74
C GLY A 346 16.27 4.03 -18.48
N SER A 347 16.83 3.92 -17.30
CA SER A 347 17.55 2.73 -16.84
C SER A 347 17.15 2.36 -15.42
N PRO A 348 16.98 1.05 -15.11
CA PRO A 348 16.61 0.62 -13.77
C PRO A 348 17.76 0.83 -12.78
N ARG A 349 17.42 1.35 -11.62
CA ARG A 349 18.33 1.44 -10.47
C ARG A 349 18.40 0.11 -9.71
N PRO A 350 19.39 -0.12 -8.85
CA PRO A 350 19.50 -1.32 -8.02
C PRO A 350 18.23 -1.65 -7.22
N VAL A 351 17.50 -0.65 -6.77
CA VAL A 351 16.22 -0.81 -6.05
C VAL A 351 15.17 -1.56 -6.87
N TRP A 352 15.16 -1.40 -8.20
CA TRP A 352 14.24 -2.13 -9.07
C TRP A 352 14.42 -3.65 -8.96
N PHE A 353 15.67 -4.10 -9.05
CA PHE A 353 16.00 -5.52 -8.96
C PHE A 353 15.80 -6.07 -7.54
N ALA A 354 16.20 -5.29 -6.54
CA ALA A 354 16.04 -5.64 -5.14
C ALA A 354 14.57 -5.85 -4.76
N MET A 355 13.70 -4.94 -5.16
CA MET A 355 12.26 -5.03 -4.90
C MET A 355 11.61 -6.16 -5.70
N ARG A 356 11.98 -6.33 -6.98
CA ARG A 356 11.51 -7.46 -7.79
C ARG A 356 11.83 -8.81 -7.11
N ASP A 357 13.04 -8.98 -6.62
CA ASP A 357 13.47 -10.22 -5.99
C ASP A 357 12.84 -10.37 -4.59
N TYR A 358 12.66 -9.29 -3.86
CA TYR A 358 11.97 -9.29 -2.57
C TYR A 358 10.50 -9.72 -2.70
N MET A 359 9.79 -9.23 -3.72
CA MET A 359 8.37 -9.52 -3.95
C MET A 359 8.09 -10.93 -4.49
N LYS A 360 9.10 -11.76 -4.76
CA LYS A 360 8.90 -13.16 -5.17
C LYS A 360 8.18 -13.99 -4.11
N GLY A 361 8.45 -13.73 -2.83
CA GLY A 361 7.76 -14.39 -1.72
C GLY A 361 7.59 -13.43 -0.55
N LEU A 362 6.38 -13.00 -0.29
CA LEU A 362 6.07 -12.12 0.84
C LEU A 362 5.58 -12.94 2.02
N ILE A 363 6.16 -12.74 3.18
CA ILE A 363 5.74 -13.36 4.44
C ILE A 363 4.73 -12.43 5.09
N ILE A 364 3.45 -12.78 5.03
CA ILE A 364 2.35 -12.01 5.62
C ILE A 364 2.20 -12.36 7.10
N SER A 365 2.39 -13.63 7.43
CA SER A 365 2.47 -14.17 8.80
C SER A 365 3.48 -15.32 8.81
N PRO A 366 4.32 -15.45 9.85
CA PRO A 366 4.40 -14.59 11.03
C PRO A 366 4.94 -13.20 10.73
N LYS A 367 4.55 -12.23 11.55
CA LYS A 367 5.05 -10.85 11.48
C LYS A 367 6.35 -10.72 12.25
N ASN A 368 7.27 -9.92 11.72
CA ASN A 368 8.55 -9.67 12.37
C ASN A 368 8.38 -8.87 13.67
N ASN A 369 9.21 -9.15 14.66
CA ASN A 369 9.18 -8.54 15.99
C ASN A 369 7.78 -8.59 16.64
N THR A 370 7.13 -9.75 16.53
CA THR A 370 5.78 -9.99 17.07
C THR A 370 5.79 -11.15 18.04
N ILE A 371 4.86 -11.12 18.99
CA ILE A 371 4.74 -12.10 20.07
C ILE A 371 3.64 -13.09 19.72
N TYR A 372 3.96 -14.37 19.87
CA TYR A 372 3.05 -15.47 19.62
C TYR A 372 2.88 -16.36 20.84
N THR A 373 1.64 -16.80 21.08
CA THR A 373 1.32 -17.73 22.15
C THR A 373 0.72 -19.00 21.56
N GLY A 374 1.23 -20.15 21.98
CA GLY A 374 0.81 -21.46 21.50
C GLY A 374 1.94 -22.27 20.89
N SER A 375 1.60 -23.48 20.42
CA SER A 375 2.52 -24.41 19.75
C SER A 375 2.43 -24.36 18.22
N SER A 376 1.61 -23.47 17.68
CA SER A 376 1.43 -23.27 16.24
C SER A 376 1.15 -21.79 15.97
N ILE A 377 1.70 -21.28 14.87
CA ILE A 377 1.50 -19.91 14.42
C ILE A 377 0.98 -19.90 12.99
N PRO A 378 0.13 -18.93 12.61
CA PRO A 378 -0.35 -18.81 11.24
C PRO A 378 0.82 -18.63 10.27
N LEU A 379 0.82 -19.38 9.20
CA LEU A 379 1.73 -19.23 8.07
C LEU A 379 0.95 -18.70 6.88
N GLU A 380 1.18 -17.45 6.53
CA GLU A 380 0.53 -16.79 5.40
C GLU A 380 1.59 -16.20 4.49
N LEU A 381 1.57 -16.57 3.23
CA LEU A 381 2.54 -16.14 2.22
C LEU A 381 1.80 -15.60 1.00
N TYR A 382 2.45 -14.68 0.29
CA TYR A 382 2.00 -14.28 -1.04
C TYR A 382 3.14 -14.52 -2.04
N ASN A 383 2.96 -15.49 -2.95
CA ASN A 383 4.02 -16.04 -3.78
C ASN A 383 3.89 -15.60 -5.24
N ALA A 384 5.02 -15.29 -5.86
CA ALA A 384 5.10 -15.12 -7.30
C ALA A 384 5.06 -16.50 -8.01
N LYS A 385 4.80 -16.48 -9.31
CA LYS A 385 4.66 -17.68 -10.16
C LYS A 385 5.89 -18.57 -10.19
N ASP A 386 7.07 -18.01 -10.03
CA ASP A 386 8.36 -18.73 -10.05
C ASP A 386 8.70 -19.44 -8.73
N VAL A 387 8.02 -19.12 -7.64
CA VAL A 387 8.16 -19.86 -6.36
C VAL A 387 7.48 -21.23 -6.49
N LYS A 388 8.22 -22.29 -6.21
CA LYS A 388 7.73 -23.68 -6.28
C LYS A 388 7.79 -24.44 -4.97
N LYS A 389 8.59 -23.95 -4.04
CA LYS A 389 8.73 -24.53 -2.71
C LYS A 389 9.08 -23.44 -1.69
N VAL A 390 8.60 -23.59 -0.48
CA VAL A 390 9.03 -22.85 0.69
C VAL A 390 9.56 -23.81 1.74
N ALA A 391 10.64 -23.42 2.43
CA ALA A 391 11.12 -24.08 3.64
C ALA A 391 11.29 -23.04 4.75
N VAL A 392 11.03 -23.46 5.99
CA VAL A 392 11.30 -22.64 7.19
C VAL A 392 12.29 -23.39 8.06
N LYS A 393 13.32 -22.69 8.49
CA LYS A 393 14.36 -23.22 9.39
C LYS A 393 14.34 -22.49 10.73
N LEU A 394 14.66 -23.23 11.76
CA LEU A 394 14.96 -22.72 13.09
C LEU A 394 16.32 -23.27 13.50
N LEU A 395 17.29 -22.41 13.80
CA LEU A 395 18.67 -22.83 14.12
C LEU A 395 19.23 -23.82 13.07
N ASP A 396 19.12 -23.48 11.79
CA ASP A 396 19.53 -24.28 10.62
C ASP A 396 18.78 -25.60 10.41
N LYS A 397 17.92 -26.01 11.34
CA LYS A 397 17.07 -27.19 11.18
C LYS A 397 15.79 -26.83 10.44
N VAL A 398 15.48 -27.56 9.35
CA VAL A 398 14.21 -27.43 8.65
C VAL A 398 13.08 -27.93 9.55
N ILE A 399 12.16 -27.02 9.90
CA ILE A 399 10.97 -27.31 10.71
C ILE A 399 9.69 -27.39 9.86
N TYR A 400 9.74 -26.85 8.65
CA TYR A 400 8.61 -26.86 7.71
C TYR A 400 9.10 -26.88 6.28
N THR A 401 8.36 -27.59 5.41
CA THR A 401 8.57 -27.57 3.96
C THR A 401 7.25 -27.82 3.25
N LYS A 402 7.01 -27.06 2.16
CA LYS A 402 5.81 -27.20 1.34
C LYS A 402 6.08 -26.85 -0.12
N ASN A 403 5.53 -27.65 -1.03
CA ASN A 403 5.49 -27.29 -2.44
C ASN A 403 4.37 -26.28 -2.69
N ILE A 404 4.67 -25.25 -3.48
CA ILE A 404 3.77 -24.18 -3.87
C ILE A 404 3.38 -24.41 -5.33
N ASN A 405 2.12 -24.66 -5.58
CA ASN A 405 1.64 -24.99 -6.94
C ASN A 405 0.94 -23.81 -7.63
N THR A 406 0.60 -22.77 -6.87
CA THR A 406 -0.16 -21.62 -7.37
C THR A 406 0.53 -20.32 -7.04
N GLU A 407 0.43 -19.37 -7.96
CA GLU A 407 0.74 -17.96 -7.68
C GLU A 407 -0.31 -17.37 -6.74
N GLY A 408 0.08 -16.44 -5.88
CA GLY A 408 -0.81 -15.69 -5.00
C GLY A 408 -0.75 -16.14 -3.55
N TYR A 409 -1.89 -16.05 -2.87
CA TYR A 409 -1.99 -16.23 -1.43
C TYR A 409 -1.98 -17.71 -1.03
N PHE A 410 -1.15 -18.02 -0.04
CA PHE A 410 -1.00 -19.36 0.52
C PHE A 410 -1.15 -19.31 2.03
N VAL A 411 -1.89 -20.25 2.61
CA VAL A 411 -2.16 -20.34 4.04
C VAL A 411 -1.86 -21.74 4.54
N ASP A 412 -1.17 -21.84 5.67
CA ASP A 412 -0.94 -23.08 6.42
C ASP A 412 -0.70 -22.74 7.91
N GLN A 413 -0.30 -23.72 8.69
CA GLN A 413 0.13 -23.56 10.08
C GLN A 413 1.58 -23.97 10.22
N LEU A 414 2.38 -23.17 10.92
CA LEU A 414 3.75 -23.49 11.27
C LEU A 414 3.80 -23.96 12.71
N ALA A 415 4.10 -25.24 12.92
CA ALA A 415 4.32 -25.80 14.24
C ALA A 415 5.61 -25.24 14.84
N ILE A 416 5.52 -24.75 16.08
CA ILE A 416 6.65 -24.29 16.88
C ILE A 416 6.59 -25.00 18.24
N ASP A 417 7.74 -25.17 18.88
CA ASP A 417 7.82 -25.82 20.20
C ASP A 417 8.70 -24.99 21.17
N PRO A 418 8.22 -23.80 21.58
CA PRO A 418 9.00 -22.94 22.48
C PRO A 418 9.12 -23.56 23.87
N VAL A 419 10.30 -23.44 24.47
CA VAL A 419 10.59 -23.82 25.87
C VAL A 419 10.54 -22.58 26.74
N GLY A 420 9.45 -22.43 27.51
CA GLY A 420 9.18 -21.18 28.23
C GLY A 420 8.92 -20.01 27.28
N VAL A 421 9.36 -18.82 27.66
CA VAL A 421 9.42 -17.65 26.76
C VAL A 421 10.73 -17.73 25.98
N GLN A 422 10.68 -17.71 24.67
CA GLN A 422 11.83 -17.91 23.80
C GLN A 422 11.81 -17.01 22.58
N ASP A 423 12.94 -16.37 22.29
CA ASP A 423 13.17 -15.71 21.02
C ASP A 423 13.50 -16.75 19.94
N MET A 424 12.82 -16.67 18.81
CA MET A 424 12.96 -17.62 17.71
C MET A 424 13.19 -16.86 16.40
N GLU A 425 14.32 -17.12 15.77
CA GLU A 425 14.63 -16.61 14.42
C GLU A 425 14.24 -17.66 13.39
N LEU A 426 13.19 -17.37 12.63
CA LEU A 426 12.64 -18.24 11.58
C LEU A 426 13.20 -17.80 10.22
N ALA A 427 14.07 -18.61 9.64
CA ALA A 427 14.63 -18.36 8.30
C ALA A 427 13.74 -18.99 7.23
N PHE A 428 13.14 -18.16 6.39
CA PHE A 428 12.31 -18.55 5.24
C PHE A 428 13.17 -18.61 4.00
N GLU A 429 13.07 -19.71 3.26
CA GLU A 429 13.73 -19.90 1.96
C GLU A 429 12.70 -20.25 0.90
N PHE A 430 12.69 -19.46 -0.19
CA PHE A 430 11.81 -19.65 -1.34
C PHE A 430 12.62 -20.22 -2.51
N TYR A 431 12.12 -21.28 -3.10
CA TYR A 431 12.82 -22.04 -4.14
C TYR A 431 12.06 -22.00 -5.46
N ASP A 432 12.82 -21.97 -6.56
CA ASP A 432 12.27 -22.15 -7.90
C ASP A 432 12.07 -23.64 -8.26
N LYS A 433 11.70 -23.89 -9.54
CA LYS A 433 11.50 -25.24 -10.07
C LYS A 433 12.76 -26.12 -10.06
N ASP A 434 13.94 -25.52 -10.07
CA ASP A 434 15.23 -26.20 -10.09
C ASP A 434 15.81 -26.38 -8.67
N ASN A 435 15.02 -26.13 -7.64
CA ASN A 435 15.43 -26.13 -6.22
C ASN A 435 16.51 -25.10 -5.89
N LYS A 436 16.65 -24.05 -6.65
CA LYS A 436 17.53 -22.94 -6.34
C LYS A 436 16.79 -21.95 -5.41
N ILE A 437 17.48 -21.48 -4.36
CA ILE A 437 16.96 -20.42 -3.51
C ILE A 437 16.92 -19.12 -4.34
N ILE A 438 15.73 -18.54 -4.47
CA ILE A 438 15.48 -17.29 -5.19
C ILE A 438 15.16 -16.12 -4.26
N LYS A 439 14.84 -16.42 -2.99
CA LYS A 439 14.73 -15.46 -1.92
C LYS A 439 14.95 -16.14 -0.57
N SER A 440 15.57 -15.43 0.37
CA SER A 440 15.59 -15.79 1.79
C SER A 440 15.28 -14.56 2.64
N GLU A 441 14.61 -14.78 3.77
CA GLU A 441 14.26 -13.72 4.73
C GLU A 441 14.12 -14.34 6.13
N SER A 442 14.65 -13.65 7.15
CA SER A 442 14.50 -14.07 8.55
C SER A 442 13.42 -13.23 9.25
N ILE A 443 12.58 -13.91 10.03
CA ILE A 443 11.55 -13.31 10.88
C ILE A 443 11.90 -13.64 12.34
N LEU A 444 12.08 -12.64 13.16
CA LEU A 444 12.32 -12.81 14.58
C LEU A 444 11.01 -12.67 15.36
N ILE A 445 10.68 -13.68 16.14
CA ILE A 445 9.48 -13.70 16.98
C ILE A 445 9.85 -13.97 18.44
N LEU A 446 8.99 -13.56 19.37
CA LEU A 446 9.02 -14.01 20.76
C LEU A 446 7.84 -14.96 20.95
N ALA A 447 8.12 -16.19 21.37
CA ALA A 447 7.10 -17.22 21.47
C ALA A 447 7.06 -17.88 22.86
N SER A 448 5.86 -18.29 23.27
CA SER A 448 5.65 -19.11 24.46
C SER A 448 4.43 -20.01 24.26
N LYS A 449 4.40 -21.20 24.89
CA LYS A 449 3.19 -22.06 24.87
C LYS A 449 2.02 -21.46 25.62
N THR A 450 2.27 -20.62 26.60
CA THR A 450 1.26 -19.95 27.43
C THR A 450 1.44 -18.45 27.40
N SER A 451 0.39 -17.71 27.71
CA SER A 451 0.48 -16.25 27.87
C SER A 451 1.49 -15.89 28.97
N PHE A 452 2.18 -14.79 28.78
CA PHE A 452 3.13 -14.22 29.73
C PHE A 452 2.99 -12.70 29.75
N GLU A 453 3.49 -12.09 30.81
CA GLU A 453 3.43 -10.66 30.99
C GLU A 453 4.51 -9.95 30.16
N LEU A 454 4.22 -8.75 29.71
CA LEU A 454 5.13 -7.86 28.99
C LEU A 454 5.32 -6.56 29.76
N PRO A 455 6.47 -5.91 29.62
CA PRO A 455 6.63 -4.55 30.11
C PRO A 455 5.54 -3.63 29.53
N LYS A 456 5.08 -2.69 30.31
CA LYS A 456 4.02 -1.76 29.94
C LYS A 456 4.52 -0.33 30.00
N LEU A 457 4.18 0.44 28.96
CA LEU A 457 4.35 1.88 28.93
C LEU A 457 2.96 2.52 28.86
N THR A 458 2.70 3.49 29.71
CA THR A 458 1.46 4.27 29.67
C THR A 458 1.79 5.76 29.73
N ILE A 459 0.98 6.55 29.03
CA ILE A 459 1.04 7.99 29.09
C ILE A 459 -0.32 8.58 29.50
N GLU A 460 -0.26 9.64 30.31
CA GLU A 460 -1.39 10.49 30.64
C GLU A 460 -1.07 11.89 30.13
N VAL A 461 -2.00 12.52 29.45
CA VAL A 461 -1.84 13.87 28.95
C VAL A 461 -2.79 14.81 29.66
N THR A 462 -2.24 15.88 30.20
CA THR A 462 -3.01 16.97 30.80
C THR A 462 -2.78 18.22 29.96
N PRO A 463 -3.74 18.58 29.10
CA PRO A 463 -3.69 19.86 28.40
C PRO A 463 -3.92 20.97 29.44
N GLY A 464 -3.45 22.18 29.17
CA GLY A 464 -3.70 23.32 30.03
C GLY A 464 -5.19 23.61 30.22
N LYS A 465 -5.52 24.39 31.25
CA LYS A 465 -6.91 24.60 31.70
C LYS A 465 -7.85 25.13 30.62
N ASP A 466 -7.34 25.89 29.67
CA ASP A 466 -8.09 26.35 28.52
C ASP A 466 -7.40 25.88 27.23
N LEU A 467 -8.05 24.98 26.48
CA LEU A 467 -7.53 24.45 25.21
C LEU A 467 -7.35 25.54 24.16
N ASN A 468 -8.04 26.66 24.26
CA ASN A 468 -7.93 27.76 23.31
C ASN A 468 -6.83 28.76 23.69
N GLU A 469 -6.51 28.87 25.01
CA GLU A 469 -5.57 29.84 25.54
C GLU A 469 -4.25 29.21 26.03
N SER A 470 -4.28 27.92 26.36
CA SER A 470 -3.12 27.26 26.96
C SER A 470 -2.09 26.82 25.92
N LYS A 471 -0.89 27.31 26.13
CA LYS A 471 0.32 26.96 25.33
C LYS A 471 1.11 25.81 25.93
N ILE A 472 0.65 25.23 27.03
CA ILE A 472 1.37 24.22 27.79
C ILE A 472 0.53 22.99 27.99
N ALA A 473 1.08 21.85 27.69
CA ALA A 473 0.55 20.56 28.08
C ALA A 473 1.60 19.76 28.86
N SER A 474 1.16 18.89 29.75
CA SER A 474 2.04 17.92 30.40
C SER A 474 1.74 16.51 29.97
N VAL A 475 2.79 15.72 29.78
CA VAL A 475 2.71 14.28 29.58
C VAL A 475 3.37 13.60 30.76
N LYS A 476 2.62 12.77 31.44
CA LYS A 476 3.11 11.88 32.46
C LYS A 476 3.28 10.48 31.89
N THR A 477 4.46 9.92 32.04
CA THR A 477 4.81 8.62 31.49
C THR A 477 5.12 7.64 32.61
N GLN A 478 4.61 6.43 32.51
CA GLN A 478 4.85 5.35 33.45
C GLN A 478 5.30 4.10 32.71
N ILE A 479 6.38 3.46 33.16
CA ILE A 479 6.90 2.20 32.65
C ILE A 479 6.85 1.16 33.76
N GLU A 480 6.21 0.03 33.48
CA GLU A 480 6.29 -1.16 34.30
C GLU A 480 7.32 -2.10 33.69
N THR A 481 8.40 -2.39 34.42
CA THR A 481 9.47 -3.30 33.97
C THR A 481 9.30 -4.69 34.56
N LEU A 482 9.83 -5.71 33.87
CA LEU A 482 9.79 -7.09 34.28
C LEU A 482 11.20 -7.67 34.30
N GLU A 483 11.46 -8.65 35.19
CA GLU A 483 12.78 -9.15 35.55
C GLU A 483 13.65 -9.64 34.37
N ASN A 484 13.04 -10.24 33.34
CA ASN A 484 13.75 -10.81 32.20
C ASN A 484 13.83 -9.85 30.98
N PHE A 485 13.35 -8.62 31.13
CA PHE A 485 13.33 -7.62 30.09
C PHE A 485 14.29 -6.47 30.43
N LYS A 486 15.08 -6.06 29.43
CA LYS A 486 16.01 -4.94 29.57
C LYS A 486 15.50 -3.73 28.78
N LEU A 487 15.47 -2.58 29.40
CA LEU A 487 15.27 -1.31 28.69
C LEU A 487 16.60 -0.93 28.01
N LEU A 488 16.58 -0.69 26.68
CA LEU A 488 17.81 -0.47 25.91
C LEU A 488 18.17 1.00 25.74
N ASN A 489 17.17 1.84 25.53
CA ASN A 489 17.35 3.24 25.15
C ASN A 489 16.69 4.15 26.17
N ASP A 490 16.97 5.44 26.04
CA ASP A 490 16.24 6.45 26.77
C ASP A 490 14.77 6.50 26.33
N LEU A 491 13.87 6.78 27.27
CA LEU A 491 12.48 7.01 27.01
C LEU A 491 12.34 8.29 26.17
N LYS A 492 11.71 8.17 25.01
CA LYS A 492 11.40 9.31 24.15
C LYS A 492 9.93 9.67 24.28
N ILE A 493 9.65 10.93 24.44
CA ILE A 493 8.30 11.50 24.53
C ILE A 493 8.18 12.57 23.47
N SER A 494 7.10 12.59 22.72
CA SER A 494 6.88 13.57 21.67
C SER A 494 5.44 14.06 21.61
N PHE A 495 5.29 15.29 21.16
CA PHE A 495 4.05 15.88 20.69
C PHE A 495 4.13 16.13 19.20
N ASN A 496 3.15 15.69 18.47
CA ASN A 496 2.94 16.09 17.09
C ASN A 496 1.91 17.20 17.03
N THR A 497 2.25 18.23 16.31
CA THR A 497 1.40 19.38 16.05
C THR A 497 0.97 19.41 14.60
N HIS A 498 -0.17 20.04 14.35
CA HIS A 498 -0.76 20.12 13.03
C HIS A 498 -0.42 21.41 12.32
N LEU A 499 0.77 21.65 12.00
CA LEU A 499 1.06 22.69 11.00
C LEU A 499 2.10 22.14 10.06
N GLY A 500 1.60 21.60 8.98
CA GLY A 500 2.45 21.12 7.90
C GLY A 500 3.51 20.13 8.39
N TRP A 501 4.70 20.36 8.01
CA TRP A 501 5.89 19.52 8.20
C TRP A 501 6.64 19.74 9.52
N GLU A 502 6.14 20.60 10.40
CA GLU A 502 6.86 20.93 11.63
C GLU A 502 6.73 19.81 12.66
N VAL A 503 7.87 19.34 13.08
CA VAL A 503 8.04 18.36 14.15
C VAL A 503 7.60 18.99 15.47
N GLY A 504 6.70 18.32 16.17
CA GLY A 504 6.29 18.73 17.51
C GLY A 504 7.43 18.68 18.52
N ALA A 505 7.18 19.18 19.72
CA ALA A 505 8.15 19.16 20.80
C ALA A 505 8.53 17.75 21.21
N GLN A 506 9.79 17.53 21.51
CA GLN A 506 10.33 16.26 21.97
C GLN A 506 11.01 16.41 23.32
N ALA A 507 10.97 15.35 24.13
CA ALA A 507 11.78 15.20 25.31
C ALA A 507 12.38 13.79 25.38
N THR A 508 13.58 13.69 25.94
CA THR A 508 14.24 12.41 26.21
C THR A 508 14.49 12.28 27.70
N VAL A 509 14.09 11.17 28.27
CA VAL A 509 14.28 10.87 29.70
C VAL A 509 15.25 9.70 29.82
N SER A 510 16.39 9.92 30.49
CA SER A 510 17.33 8.83 30.75
C SER A 510 16.72 7.83 31.73
N VAL A 511 16.74 6.58 31.37
CA VAL A 511 16.31 5.47 32.23
C VAL A 511 17.47 4.65 32.78
N LYS A 512 18.72 4.97 32.43
CA LYS A 512 19.91 4.19 32.78
C LYS A 512 20.07 3.95 34.29
N ASP A 513 19.84 5.02 35.06
CA ASP A 513 19.97 4.96 36.51
C ASP A 513 18.75 4.34 37.24
N GLN A 514 17.76 3.89 36.45
CA GLN A 514 16.46 3.43 36.94
C GLN A 514 16.14 2.00 36.50
N LEU A 515 17.07 1.31 35.84
CA LEU A 515 16.86 -0.04 35.27
C LEU A 515 16.46 -1.09 36.32
N ASP A 516 16.86 -0.91 37.59
CA ASP A 516 16.53 -1.82 38.70
C ASP A 516 15.16 -1.53 39.31
N LYS A 517 14.46 -0.50 38.87
CA LYS A 517 13.16 -0.14 39.40
C LYS A 517 12.05 -0.78 38.55
N LYS A 518 11.05 -1.35 39.25
CA LYS A 518 9.88 -1.94 38.58
C LYS A 518 8.99 -0.90 37.91
N ILE A 519 9.00 0.33 38.39
CA ILE A 519 8.16 1.42 37.87
C ILE A 519 9.04 2.66 37.73
N ILE A 520 9.00 3.27 36.55
CA ILE A 520 9.65 4.53 36.25
C ILE A 520 8.54 5.52 35.87
N ILE A 521 8.50 6.67 36.53
CA ILE A 521 7.55 7.73 36.23
C ILE A 521 8.34 8.96 35.83
N SER A 522 7.96 9.54 34.69
CA SER A 522 8.49 10.81 34.21
C SER A 522 7.37 11.74 33.85
N GLU A 523 7.53 13.02 34.18
CA GLU A 523 6.60 14.08 33.79
C GLU A 523 7.37 15.15 33.03
N ASN A 524 6.85 15.52 31.84
CA ASN A 524 7.45 16.53 30.97
C ASN A 524 6.40 17.56 30.55
N PHE A 525 6.82 18.81 30.48
CA PHE A 525 6.00 19.93 30.07
C PHE A 525 6.41 20.41 28.68
N PHE A 526 5.42 20.59 27.82
CA PHE A 526 5.61 21.02 26.44
C PHE A 526 4.88 22.31 26.17
N THR A 527 5.55 23.27 25.56
CA THR A 527 4.92 24.50 25.07
C THR A 527 4.34 24.24 23.70
N ILE A 528 3.05 24.51 23.54
CA ILE A 528 2.35 24.38 22.27
C ILE A 528 2.28 25.75 21.62
N PRO A 529 2.81 25.96 20.39
CA PRO A 529 2.70 27.23 19.67
C PRO A 529 1.25 27.70 19.49
N ASP A 530 1.03 28.99 19.39
CA ASP A 530 -0.30 29.61 19.33
C ASP A 530 -1.19 29.12 18.20
N ASN A 531 -0.58 28.83 17.07
CA ASN A 531 -1.23 28.40 15.83
C ASN A 531 -1.17 26.89 15.60
N CYS A 532 -0.70 26.13 16.58
CA CYS A 532 -0.58 24.69 16.46
C CYS A 532 -1.76 23.95 17.10
N TRP A 533 -2.18 22.90 16.42
CA TRP A 533 -3.12 21.91 16.91
C TRP A 533 -2.33 20.71 17.42
N VAL A 534 -2.54 20.30 18.64
CA VAL A 534 -1.95 19.05 19.14
C VAL A 534 -2.85 17.91 18.72
N VAL A 535 -2.30 16.98 17.96
CA VAL A 535 -3.02 15.79 17.50
C VAL A 535 -2.66 14.56 18.28
N ASN A 536 -1.40 14.43 18.65
CA ASN A 536 -0.89 13.21 19.22
C ASN A 536 0.20 13.50 20.24
N ALA A 537 0.12 12.84 21.39
CA ALA A 537 1.24 12.69 22.32
C ALA A 537 1.61 11.21 22.35
N SER A 538 2.87 10.91 22.17
CA SER A 538 3.38 9.54 22.17
C SER A 538 4.62 9.40 23.04
N ALA A 539 4.79 8.22 23.61
CA ALA A 539 6.01 7.83 24.29
C ALA A 539 6.43 6.44 23.85
N GLY A 540 7.73 6.19 23.78
CA GLY A 540 8.25 4.89 23.36
C GLY A 540 9.65 4.61 23.89
N ILE A 541 9.92 3.33 24.13
CA ILE A 541 11.22 2.82 24.56
C ILE A 541 11.46 1.44 23.95
N SER A 542 12.73 1.16 23.59
CA SER A 542 13.13 -0.18 23.12
C SER A 542 13.36 -1.11 24.31
N VAL A 543 12.84 -2.32 24.18
CA VAL A 543 12.93 -3.39 25.17
C VAL A 543 13.56 -4.61 24.53
N GLN A 544 14.41 -5.30 25.27
CA GLN A 544 15.10 -6.51 24.83
C GLN A 544 14.74 -7.71 25.71
N TYR A 545 14.50 -8.85 25.06
CA TYR A 545 14.43 -10.16 25.67
C TYR A 545 15.29 -11.13 24.81
N GLY A 546 16.41 -11.62 25.35
CA GLY A 546 17.35 -12.37 24.52
C GLY A 546 17.88 -11.57 23.34
N LYS A 547 17.69 -12.09 22.12
CA LYS A 547 17.97 -11.37 20.86
C LYS A 547 16.79 -10.54 20.38
N PHE A 548 15.59 -10.81 20.87
CA PHE A 548 14.38 -10.15 20.47
C PHE A 548 14.34 -8.72 21.02
N ILE A 549 14.25 -7.75 20.10
CA ILE A 549 14.13 -6.33 20.44
C ILE A 549 12.83 -5.81 19.85
N PHE A 550 12.05 -5.18 20.70
CA PHE A 550 10.80 -4.55 20.28
C PHE A 550 10.62 -3.21 20.99
N LYS A 551 9.75 -2.36 20.45
CA LYS A 551 9.37 -1.13 21.13
C LYS A 551 8.08 -1.36 21.90
N ILE A 552 8.04 -0.87 23.13
CA ILE A 552 6.80 -0.59 23.83
C ILE A 552 6.52 0.90 23.68
N HIS A 553 5.28 1.23 23.40
CA HIS A 553 4.85 2.61 23.23
C HIS A 553 3.41 2.77 23.70
N ASP A 554 3.04 4.00 24.00
CA ASP A 554 1.66 4.43 24.19
C ASP A 554 1.47 5.78 23.53
N GLN A 555 0.25 6.05 23.09
CA GLN A 555 -0.13 7.32 22.48
C GLN A 555 -1.49 7.76 22.95
N LYS A 556 -1.66 9.07 23.07
CA LYS A 556 -2.95 9.71 23.32
C LYS A 556 -3.21 10.76 22.27
N ILE A 557 -4.39 10.73 21.73
CA ILE A 557 -4.83 11.73 20.78
C ILE A 557 -5.42 12.89 21.55
N ILE A 558 -4.93 14.09 21.22
CA ILE A 558 -5.38 15.33 21.83
C ILE A 558 -5.79 16.27 20.72
N PHE A 559 -7.01 16.75 20.82
CA PHE A 559 -7.51 17.73 19.88
C PHE A 559 -7.61 19.09 20.54
N ARG A 560 -7.23 20.11 19.83
CA ARG A 560 -7.39 21.49 20.26
C ARG A 560 -8.19 22.24 19.20
N GLY A 561 -9.26 22.94 19.62
CA GLY A 561 -10.06 23.82 18.76
C GLY A 561 -11.49 23.37 18.48
N ASN A 562 -12.27 24.25 17.86
CA ASN A 562 -13.71 24.06 17.65
C ASN A 562 -14.08 23.16 16.46
N TRP A 563 -13.16 22.91 15.56
CA TRP A 563 -13.44 22.17 14.32
C TRP A 563 -13.98 20.76 14.55
N ALA A 564 -13.52 20.08 15.61
CA ALA A 564 -14.01 18.75 15.95
C ALA A 564 -15.50 18.76 16.32
N LYS A 565 -15.97 19.83 16.95
CA LYS A 565 -17.41 20.04 17.20
C LYS A 565 -18.17 20.33 15.91
N GLU A 566 -17.56 21.07 14.99
CA GLU A 566 -18.14 21.39 13.68
C GLU A 566 -18.23 20.16 12.79
N ALA A 567 -17.25 19.24 12.88
CA ALA A 567 -17.26 17.96 12.19
C ALA A 567 -18.23 16.92 12.81
N GLY A 568 -18.85 17.25 13.95
CA GLY A 568 -19.83 16.38 14.61
C GLY A 568 -19.20 15.19 15.39
N ARG A 569 -17.89 15.20 15.61
CA ARG A 569 -17.22 14.16 16.41
C ARG A 569 -17.47 14.35 17.91
N LYS A 570 -17.82 13.26 18.58
CA LYS A 570 -17.86 13.18 20.05
C LYS A 570 -16.50 12.69 20.52
N PHE A 571 -15.87 13.47 21.40
CA PHE A 571 -14.66 13.09 22.12
C PHE A 571 -15.02 12.50 23.47
#